data_6dbf3d69df25294e32c47f621960ebbe
#
_entry.id   6dbf3d69df25294e32c47f621960ebbe
#
_cell.length_a   1.000
_cell.length_b   1.000
_cell.length_c   1.000
_cell.angle_alpha   90.00
_cell.angle_beta   90.00
_cell.angle_gamma   90.00
#
_symmetry.space_group_name_H-M   'P 1'
#
loop_
_entity.id
_entity.type
_entity.pdbx_description
1 polymer ?
#
loop_
_entity_poly.entity_id
_entity_poly.type
_entity_poly.pdbx_seq_one_letter_code
_entity_poly.pdbx_strand_id
1 'polypeptide(L)'
;MSTNAEQWNALTPELLRSRGSNKWTAPEGELLCAGVAEMDYGTAPAVLEEWAAVAERFGFGCPDESVALEMNAATAKWHHEQYGWEVDAAHVHPLPDVLTGLKLAITQFSAPGAAVIVPTPAYMPFLTVPKDLGRDVIESPMLRGDDGSFALDLDDIARHFAAGANLLILANPGNPTGKVYSRQELVALADVADAHGARVFSDEIHSPLTLFGNKQ
;
A
#
# COMPACT_ATOMS: atom_id res chain seq x y z
N MET A 1 0.04 -28.35 -22.24
CA MET A 1 0.06 -26.94 -21.78
C MET A 1 1.33 -26.78 -20.95
N SER A 2 2.15 -25.77 -21.22
CA SER A 2 3.34 -25.47 -20.41
C SER A 2 2.88 -25.09 -18.99
N THR A 3 3.66 -25.45 -17.98
CA THR A 3 3.40 -25.03 -16.62
C THR A 3 3.67 -23.51 -16.48
N ASN A 4 3.04 -22.85 -15.49
CA ASN A 4 3.33 -21.44 -15.21
C ASN A 4 4.85 -21.21 -15.00
N ALA A 5 5.54 -22.14 -14.34
CA ALA A 5 6.98 -22.07 -14.12
C ALA A 5 7.79 -22.05 -15.43
N GLU A 6 7.41 -22.87 -16.43
CA GLU A 6 8.06 -22.86 -17.75
C GLU A 6 7.85 -21.52 -18.49
N GLN A 7 6.64 -20.96 -18.40
CA GLN A 7 6.36 -19.63 -18.98
C GLN A 7 7.14 -18.52 -18.29
N TRP A 8 7.26 -18.55 -16.97
CA TRP A 8 8.03 -17.56 -16.22
C TRP A 8 9.53 -17.65 -16.48
N ASN A 9 10.05 -18.88 -16.60
CA ASN A 9 11.47 -19.11 -16.92
C ASN A 9 11.84 -18.74 -18.36
N ALA A 10 10.86 -18.58 -19.24
CA ALA A 10 11.07 -18.16 -20.62
C ALA A 10 11.09 -16.63 -20.82
N LEU A 11 10.89 -15.86 -19.74
CA LEU A 11 10.94 -14.39 -19.80
C LEU A 11 12.39 -13.93 -20.01
N THR A 12 12.58 -13.02 -20.96
CA THR A 12 13.86 -12.36 -21.23
C THR A 12 13.70 -10.85 -21.14
N PRO A 13 14.79 -10.09 -20.87
CA PRO A 13 14.74 -8.64 -20.90
C PRO A 13 14.19 -8.05 -22.20
N GLU A 14 14.52 -8.65 -23.35
CA GLU A 14 14.04 -8.24 -24.68
C GLU A 14 12.53 -8.40 -24.80
N LEU A 15 12.00 -9.55 -24.33
CA LEU A 15 10.56 -9.80 -24.31
C LEU A 15 9.84 -8.81 -23.39
N LEU A 16 10.40 -8.54 -22.21
CA LEU A 16 9.81 -7.59 -21.26
C LEU A 16 9.82 -6.16 -21.80
N ARG A 17 10.89 -5.73 -22.46
CA ARG A 17 10.94 -4.44 -23.17
C ARG A 17 9.92 -4.36 -24.30
N SER A 18 9.72 -5.43 -25.04
CA SER A 18 8.74 -5.47 -26.14
C SER A 18 7.29 -5.29 -25.68
N ARG A 19 6.99 -5.56 -24.39
CA ARG A 19 5.67 -5.33 -23.79
C ARG A 19 5.36 -3.84 -23.55
N GLY A 20 6.38 -2.97 -23.59
CA GLY A 20 6.21 -1.52 -23.53
C GLY A 20 5.91 -0.96 -22.15
N SER A 21 6.12 -1.72 -21.05
CA SER A 21 5.94 -1.16 -19.70
C SER A 21 7.04 -0.14 -19.39
N ASN A 22 6.68 0.91 -18.64
CA ASN A 22 7.62 1.97 -18.26
C ASN A 22 8.81 1.43 -17.46
N LYS A 23 8.62 0.42 -16.65
CA LYS A 23 9.67 -0.27 -15.90
C LYS A 23 10.81 -0.75 -16.79
N TRP A 24 10.49 -1.28 -17.99
CA TRP A 24 11.46 -1.88 -18.89
C TRP A 24 11.88 -0.97 -20.03
N THR A 25 11.16 0.10 -20.32
CA THR A 25 11.41 1.02 -21.44
C THR A 25 12.06 2.33 -21.04
N ALA A 26 11.83 2.81 -19.79
CA ALA A 26 12.40 4.07 -19.33
C ALA A 26 13.91 4.02 -19.06
N PRO A 27 14.50 2.97 -18.45
CA PRO A 27 15.94 2.88 -18.27
C PRO A 27 16.66 2.66 -19.59
N GLU A 28 17.74 3.41 -19.83
CA GLU A 28 18.63 3.20 -20.97
C GLU A 28 19.70 2.14 -20.64
N GLY A 29 20.10 1.38 -21.68
CA GLY A 29 21.17 0.38 -21.57
C GLY A 29 20.74 -0.98 -21.00
N GLU A 30 21.72 -1.76 -20.55
CA GLU A 30 21.54 -3.13 -20.00
C GLU A 30 21.33 -3.11 -18.49
N LEU A 31 20.36 -2.35 -18.02
CA LEU A 31 20.05 -2.25 -16.59
C LEU A 31 19.06 -3.34 -16.16
N LEU A 32 19.27 -3.86 -14.94
CA LEU A 32 18.26 -4.67 -14.25
C LEU A 32 17.16 -3.76 -13.72
N CYS A 33 15.98 -3.86 -14.31
CA CYS A 33 14.87 -2.95 -14.04
C CYS A 33 14.09 -3.38 -12.78
N ALA A 34 14.32 -2.67 -11.68
CA ALA A 34 13.65 -2.89 -10.40
C ALA A 34 13.06 -1.60 -9.78
N GLY A 35 12.89 -0.54 -10.59
CA GLY A 35 12.46 0.79 -10.11
C GLY A 35 10.95 0.91 -9.91
N VAL A 36 10.14 0.04 -10.52
CA VAL A 36 8.68 0.03 -10.40
C VAL A 36 8.22 -1.35 -9.96
N ALA A 37 7.28 -1.40 -9.01
CA ALA A 37 6.71 -2.64 -8.49
C ALA A 37 5.65 -3.22 -9.46
N GLU A 38 6.04 -3.50 -10.70
CA GLU A 38 5.21 -4.18 -11.69
C GLU A 38 5.54 -5.68 -11.73
N MET A 39 4.49 -6.51 -11.89
CA MET A 39 4.62 -7.94 -12.02
C MET A 39 5.06 -8.32 -13.44
N ASP A 40 6.28 -8.85 -13.61
CA ASP A 40 6.82 -9.26 -14.91
C ASP A 40 6.16 -10.53 -15.45
N TYR A 41 5.62 -11.37 -14.58
CA TYR A 41 5.02 -12.67 -14.93
C TYR A 41 3.65 -12.57 -15.65
N GLY A 42 3.09 -11.37 -15.73
CA GLY A 42 1.81 -11.10 -16.36
C GLY A 42 0.62 -11.27 -15.40
N THR A 43 -0.57 -11.20 -15.97
CA THR A 43 -1.84 -11.29 -15.22
C THR A 43 -2.26 -12.74 -15.06
N ALA A 44 -2.80 -13.10 -13.90
CA ALA A 44 -3.31 -14.45 -13.64
C ALA A 44 -4.41 -14.85 -14.66
N PRO A 45 -4.41 -16.10 -15.17
CA PRO A 45 -5.39 -16.54 -16.15
C PRO A 45 -6.84 -16.29 -15.75
N ALA A 46 -7.21 -16.58 -14.50
CA ALA A 46 -8.57 -16.36 -14.00
C ALA A 46 -9.02 -14.88 -14.08
N VAL A 47 -8.08 -13.93 -13.89
CA VAL A 47 -8.37 -12.49 -14.04
C VAL A 47 -8.59 -12.14 -15.52
N LEU A 48 -7.79 -12.71 -16.43
CA LEU A 48 -7.95 -12.49 -17.87
C LEU A 48 -9.25 -13.08 -18.39
N GLU A 49 -9.64 -14.26 -17.92
CA GLU A 49 -10.90 -14.93 -18.26
C GLU A 49 -12.11 -14.09 -17.84
N GLU A 50 -12.13 -13.61 -16.60
CA GLU A 50 -13.21 -12.75 -16.12
C GLU A 50 -13.23 -11.41 -16.86
N TRP A 51 -12.07 -10.80 -17.11
CA TRP A 51 -12.00 -9.55 -17.89
C TRP A 51 -12.58 -9.71 -19.30
N ALA A 52 -12.27 -10.82 -19.98
CA ALA A 52 -12.82 -11.14 -21.30
C ALA A 52 -14.34 -11.34 -21.23
N ALA A 53 -14.85 -12.05 -20.21
CA ALA A 53 -16.27 -12.24 -20.00
C ALA A 53 -17.02 -10.92 -19.74
N VAL A 54 -16.42 -10.00 -18.99
CA VAL A 54 -16.96 -8.65 -18.77
C VAL A 54 -17.00 -7.86 -20.08
N ALA A 55 -15.94 -7.93 -20.89
CA ALA A 55 -15.88 -7.27 -22.19
C ALA A 55 -16.97 -7.79 -23.16
N GLU A 56 -17.20 -9.11 -23.19
CA GLU A 56 -18.24 -9.74 -24.01
C GLU A 56 -19.66 -9.33 -23.59
N ARG A 57 -19.89 -9.12 -22.28
CA ARG A 57 -21.16 -8.64 -21.75
C ARG A 57 -21.40 -7.13 -21.92
N PHE A 58 -20.49 -6.43 -22.58
CA PHE A 58 -20.50 -4.95 -22.72
C PHE A 58 -20.51 -4.22 -21.35
N GLY A 59 -19.80 -4.78 -20.37
CA GLY A 59 -19.82 -4.37 -18.96
C GLY A 59 -18.99 -3.15 -18.59
N PHE A 60 -18.59 -2.29 -19.56
CA PHE A 60 -17.79 -1.09 -19.29
C PHE A 60 -18.61 0.18 -19.00
N GLY A 61 -19.87 0.01 -18.66
CA GLY A 61 -20.73 1.09 -18.17
C GLY A 61 -20.60 1.34 -16.67
N CYS A 62 -21.60 2.00 -16.11
CA CYS A 62 -21.70 2.07 -14.65
C CYS A 62 -21.97 0.66 -14.11
N PRO A 63 -21.13 0.15 -13.21
CA PRO A 63 -21.35 -1.17 -12.65
C PRO A 63 -22.62 -1.21 -11.80
N ASP A 64 -23.28 -2.36 -11.79
CA ASP A 64 -24.35 -2.65 -10.83
C ASP A 64 -23.79 -2.68 -9.40
N GLU A 65 -24.61 -2.32 -8.42
CA GLU A 65 -24.22 -2.32 -7.01
C GLU A 65 -23.73 -3.70 -6.54
N SER A 66 -24.25 -4.79 -7.11
CA SER A 66 -23.83 -6.15 -6.79
C SER A 66 -22.33 -6.38 -6.99
N VAL A 67 -21.72 -5.75 -7.99
CA VAL A 67 -20.27 -5.86 -8.27
C VAL A 67 -19.44 -5.32 -7.09
N ALA A 68 -19.85 -4.17 -6.53
CA ALA A 68 -19.18 -3.62 -5.35
C ALA A 68 -19.39 -4.51 -4.12
N LEU A 69 -20.58 -5.04 -3.92
CA LEU A 69 -20.90 -5.94 -2.80
C LEU A 69 -20.11 -7.25 -2.88
N GLU A 70 -20.01 -7.84 -4.06
CA GLU A 70 -19.20 -9.05 -4.28
C GLU A 70 -17.73 -8.80 -4.01
N MET A 71 -17.18 -7.68 -4.46
CA MET A 71 -15.80 -7.30 -4.22
C MET A 71 -15.56 -7.05 -2.71
N ASN A 72 -16.46 -6.35 -2.03
CA ASN A 72 -16.37 -6.11 -0.60
C ASN A 72 -16.38 -7.43 0.19
N ALA A 73 -17.28 -8.36 -0.17
CA ALA A 73 -17.35 -9.68 0.45
C ALA A 73 -16.08 -10.52 0.18
N ALA A 74 -15.56 -10.49 -1.05
CA ALA A 74 -14.32 -11.18 -1.39
C ALA A 74 -13.11 -10.61 -0.63
N THR A 75 -13.03 -9.29 -0.45
CA THR A 75 -11.99 -8.64 0.32
C THR A 75 -12.07 -9.01 1.80
N ALA A 76 -13.25 -8.95 2.42
CA ALA A 76 -13.46 -9.36 3.80
C ALA A 76 -13.07 -10.83 4.02
N LYS A 77 -13.49 -11.72 3.11
CA LYS A 77 -13.11 -13.13 3.13
C LYS A 77 -11.59 -13.33 3.04
N TRP A 78 -10.91 -12.60 2.15
CA TRP A 78 -9.46 -12.65 2.03
C TRP A 78 -8.76 -12.29 3.34
N HIS A 79 -9.17 -11.20 3.98
CA HIS A 79 -8.59 -10.77 5.26
C HIS A 79 -8.81 -11.80 6.36
N HIS A 80 -9.99 -12.42 6.43
CA HIS A 80 -10.25 -13.52 7.36
C HIS A 80 -9.32 -14.72 7.10
N GLU A 81 -9.23 -15.17 5.85
CA GLU A 81 -8.47 -16.38 5.48
C GLU A 81 -6.95 -16.20 5.62
N GLN A 82 -6.44 -15.00 5.30
CA GLN A 82 -4.99 -14.75 5.33
C GLN A 82 -4.48 -14.26 6.69
N TYR A 83 -5.26 -13.46 7.39
CA TYR A 83 -4.82 -12.77 8.60
C TYR A 83 -5.65 -13.09 9.84
N GLY A 84 -6.75 -13.83 9.72
CA GLY A 84 -7.70 -14.06 10.82
C GLY A 84 -8.43 -12.80 11.26
N TRP A 85 -8.49 -11.78 10.40
CA TRP A 85 -9.13 -10.51 10.70
C TRP A 85 -10.58 -10.49 10.19
N GLU A 86 -11.52 -10.36 11.13
CA GLU A 86 -12.95 -10.22 10.82
C GLU A 86 -13.26 -8.79 10.41
N VAL A 87 -13.36 -8.57 9.10
CA VAL A 87 -13.76 -7.29 8.51
C VAL A 87 -15.22 -7.36 8.11
N ASP A 88 -16.04 -6.42 8.56
CA ASP A 88 -17.38 -6.27 8.03
C ASP A 88 -17.33 -5.75 6.59
N ALA A 89 -17.86 -6.51 5.65
CA ALA A 89 -17.90 -6.15 4.24
C ALA A 89 -18.59 -4.80 3.98
N ALA A 90 -19.50 -4.35 4.86
CA ALA A 90 -20.13 -3.04 4.79
C ALA A 90 -19.15 -1.87 5.01
N HIS A 91 -17.99 -2.13 5.62
CA HIS A 91 -16.95 -1.14 5.84
C HIS A 91 -15.81 -1.19 4.79
N VAL A 92 -15.93 -2.07 3.80
CA VAL A 92 -15.01 -2.13 2.66
C VAL A 92 -15.54 -1.24 1.55
N HIS A 93 -14.70 -0.35 1.05
CA HIS A 93 -15.07 0.57 -0.02
C HIS A 93 -14.05 0.54 -1.15
N PRO A 94 -14.48 0.24 -2.41
CA PRO A 94 -13.58 0.22 -3.55
C PRO A 94 -13.06 1.62 -3.87
N LEU A 95 -11.76 1.71 -4.10
CA LEU A 95 -11.10 2.92 -4.56
C LEU A 95 -10.20 2.57 -5.75
N PRO A 96 -9.94 3.53 -6.66
CA PRO A 96 -9.12 3.26 -7.84
C PRO A 96 -7.66 2.97 -7.49
N ASP A 97 -7.15 3.51 -6.40
CA ASP A 97 -5.78 3.32 -5.92
C ASP A 97 -5.62 3.76 -4.45
N VAL A 98 -4.50 3.38 -3.84
CA VAL A 98 -4.19 3.70 -2.43
C VAL A 98 -3.95 5.20 -2.22
N LEU A 99 -3.41 5.93 -3.21
CA LEU A 99 -3.20 7.38 -3.08
C LEU A 99 -4.52 8.14 -3.05
N THR A 100 -5.55 7.65 -3.74
CA THR A 100 -6.92 8.17 -3.59
C THR A 100 -7.44 7.94 -2.17
N GLY A 101 -7.18 6.76 -1.59
CA GLY A 101 -7.48 6.48 -0.17
C GLY A 101 -6.75 7.44 0.77
N LEU A 102 -5.47 7.67 0.54
CA LEU A 102 -4.67 8.63 1.31
C LEU A 102 -5.25 10.05 1.23
N LYS A 103 -5.62 10.52 0.03
CA LYS A 103 -6.23 11.85 -0.16
C LYS A 103 -7.54 11.99 0.62
N LEU A 104 -8.36 10.95 0.59
CA LEU A 104 -9.60 10.92 1.36
C LEU A 104 -9.33 10.93 2.88
N ALA A 105 -8.38 10.12 3.35
CA ALA A 105 -8.01 10.08 4.76
C ALA A 105 -7.49 11.45 5.25
N ILE A 106 -6.61 12.10 4.50
CA ILE A 106 -6.10 13.43 4.82
C ILE A 106 -7.25 14.45 4.87
N THR A 107 -8.15 14.40 3.90
CA THR A 107 -9.25 15.37 3.81
C THR A 107 -10.26 15.20 4.94
N GLN A 108 -10.54 13.96 5.36
CA GLN A 108 -11.55 13.65 6.36
C GLN A 108 -11.02 13.71 7.80
N PHE A 109 -9.77 13.32 8.02
CA PHE A 109 -9.22 13.11 9.36
C PHE A 109 -8.12 14.12 9.75
N SER A 110 -7.73 15.01 8.83
CA SER A 110 -6.77 16.09 9.10
C SER A 110 -7.43 17.44 8.85
N ALA A 111 -7.41 18.32 9.84
CA ALA A 111 -7.96 19.68 9.70
C ALA A 111 -7.15 20.50 8.66
N PRO A 112 -7.77 21.44 7.95
CA PRO A 112 -7.04 22.38 7.07
C PRO A 112 -5.90 23.09 7.83
N GLY A 113 -4.67 23.06 7.27
CA GLY A 113 -3.48 23.63 7.90
C GLY A 113 -2.86 22.80 9.02
N ALA A 114 -3.46 21.66 9.42
CA ALA A 114 -2.81 20.74 10.34
C ALA A 114 -1.64 20.01 9.65
N ALA A 115 -0.65 19.60 10.45
CA ALA A 115 0.45 18.79 9.96
C ALA A 115 0.10 17.29 9.93
N VAL A 116 0.72 16.58 8.99
CA VAL A 116 0.67 15.12 8.87
C VAL A 116 2.06 14.57 9.16
N ILE A 117 2.15 13.56 10.02
CA ILE A 117 3.42 12.92 10.37
C ILE A 117 3.72 11.80 9.38
N VAL A 118 4.94 11.77 8.86
CA VAL A 118 5.44 10.75 7.95
C VAL A 118 6.75 10.19 8.50
N PRO A 119 6.78 8.94 8.98
CA PRO A 119 8.05 8.28 9.31
C PRO A 119 8.93 8.14 8.06
N THR A 120 10.20 8.54 8.15
CA THR A 120 11.14 8.52 7.03
C THR A 120 12.35 7.60 7.30
N PRO A 121 12.91 6.97 6.22
CA PRO A 121 12.59 7.14 4.80
C PRO A 121 11.22 6.59 4.42
N ALA A 122 10.53 7.24 3.48
CA ALA A 122 9.15 6.94 3.11
C ALA A 122 8.94 6.87 1.59
N TYR A 123 7.83 6.31 1.17
CA TYR A 123 7.35 6.40 -0.20
C TYR A 123 7.08 7.88 -0.56
N MET A 124 7.71 8.34 -1.65
CA MET A 124 7.76 9.77 -2.00
C MET A 124 6.38 10.48 -2.01
N PRO A 125 5.29 9.88 -2.52
CA PRO A 125 3.97 10.50 -2.48
C PRO A 125 3.44 10.81 -1.07
N PHE A 126 3.90 10.14 -0.03
CA PHE A 126 3.53 10.48 1.35
C PHE A 126 4.07 11.85 1.77
N LEU A 127 5.16 12.31 1.15
CA LEU A 127 5.77 13.61 1.40
C LEU A 127 5.19 14.73 0.52
N THR A 128 4.49 14.39 -0.57
CA THR A 128 3.97 15.36 -1.53
C THR A 128 2.46 15.51 -1.46
N VAL A 129 1.71 14.42 -1.41
CA VAL A 129 0.24 14.43 -1.41
C VAL A 129 -0.37 15.29 -0.29
N PRO A 130 0.13 15.25 0.97
CA PRO A 130 -0.41 16.13 2.01
C PRO A 130 -0.20 17.61 1.68
N LYS A 131 0.96 17.99 1.11
CA LYS A 131 1.27 19.37 0.71
C LYS A 131 0.33 19.85 -0.39
N ASP A 132 0.04 19.01 -1.38
CA ASP A 132 -0.91 19.31 -2.46
C ASP A 132 -2.34 19.56 -1.93
N LEU A 133 -2.64 19.02 -0.75
CA LEU A 133 -3.91 19.20 -0.03
C LEU A 133 -3.86 20.30 1.04
N GLY A 134 -2.80 21.12 1.05
CA GLY A 134 -2.64 22.23 2.00
C GLY A 134 -2.39 21.76 3.43
N ARG A 135 -1.68 20.65 3.61
CA ARG A 135 -1.21 20.16 4.91
C ARG A 135 0.30 20.24 5.00
N ASP A 136 0.81 20.64 6.14
CA ASP A 136 2.24 20.53 6.41
C ASP A 136 2.64 19.08 6.61
N VAL A 137 3.88 18.74 6.21
CA VAL A 137 4.46 17.41 6.43
C VAL A 137 5.53 17.51 7.49
N ILE A 138 5.37 16.73 8.53
CA ILE A 138 6.39 16.51 9.55
C ILE A 138 7.07 15.18 9.25
N GLU A 139 8.33 15.25 8.83
CA GLU A 139 9.16 14.07 8.67
C GLU A 139 9.67 13.64 10.04
N SER A 140 9.30 12.41 10.46
CA SER A 140 9.77 11.79 11.71
C SER A 140 10.80 10.72 11.35
N PRO A 141 12.12 11.00 11.48
CA PRO A 141 13.14 10.06 11.11
C PRO A 141 13.05 8.78 11.94
N MET A 142 13.00 7.62 11.27
CA MET A 142 13.04 6.33 11.96
C MET A 142 14.39 6.10 12.62
N LEU A 143 14.37 5.49 13.78
CA LEU A 143 15.57 5.05 14.49
C LEU A 143 16.21 3.88 13.71
N ARG A 144 17.52 3.95 13.50
CA ARG A 144 18.25 2.90 12.82
C ARG A 144 19.13 2.13 13.82
N GLY A 145 18.91 0.83 13.91
CA GLY A 145 19.74 -0.06 14.71
C GLY A 145 21.10 -0.34 14.05
N ASP A 146 22.05 -0.78 14.83
CA ASP A 146 23.40 -1.17 14.34
C ASP A 146 23.35 -2.36 13.37
N ASP A 147 22.32 -3.18 13.46
CA ASP A 147 22.03 -4.29 12.55
C ASP A 147 21.36 -3.84 11.24
N GLY A 148 21.12 -2.54 11.08
CA GLY A 148 20.43 -1.95 9.92
C GLY A 148 18.92 -1.99 10.01
N SER A 149 18.33 -2.48 11.11
CA SER A 149 16.89 -2.45 11.36
C SER A 149 16.37 -1.01 11.50
N PHE A 150 15.05 -0.84 11.29
CA PHE A 150 14.36 0.43 11.49
C PHE A 150 13.29 0.28 12.58
N ALA A 151 13.11 1.33 13.38
CA ALA A 151 12.03 1.45 14.35
C ALA A 151 11.41 2.85 14.30
N LEU A 152 10.14 2.97 14.69
CA LEU A 152 9.51 4.29 14.86
C LEU A 152 10.10 4.99 16.09
N ASP A 153 10.33 6.30 15.98
CA ASP A 153 10.60 7.14 17.14
C ASP A 153 9.26 7.58 17.74
N LEU A 154 8.73 6.75 18.64
CA LEU A 154 7.41 7.01 19.25
C LEU A 154 7.41 8.28 20.13
N ASP A 155 8.54 8.64 20.73
CA ASP A 155 8.66 9.88 21.51
C ASP A 155 8.58 11.11 20.61
N ASP A 156 9.21 11.05 19.42
CA ASP A 156 9.12 12.09 18.40
C ASP A 156 7.69 12.22 17.87
N ILE A 157 7.06 11.11 17.51
CA ILE A 157 5.67 11.06 17.05
C ILE A 157 4.72 11.64 18.12
N ALA A 158 4.88 11.26 19.38
CA ALA A 158 4.07 11.77 20.48
C ALA A 158 4.20 13.29 20.66
N ARG A 159 5.43 13.83 20.55
CA ARG A 159 5.66 15.29 20.61
C ARG A 159 4.93 16.02 19.47
N HIS A 160 4.93 15.47 18.29
CA HIS A 160 4.25 16.07 17.13
C HIS A 160 2.73 15.98 17.25
N PHE A 161 2.17 14.88 17.76
CA PHE A 161 0.74 14.81 18.07
C PHE A 161 0.36 15.82 19.17
N ALA A 162 1.17 15.94 20.23
CA ALA A 162 0.95 16.95 21.27
C ALA A 162 1.03 18.40 20.74
N ALA A 163 1.79 18.64 19.68
CA ALA A 163 1.90 19.94 19.00
C ALA A 163 0.75 20.23 18.02
N GLY A 164 -0.20 19.28 17.83
CA GLY A 164 -1.41 19.50 17.02
C GLY A 164 -1.47 18.73 15.71
N ALA A 165 -0.45 17.94 15.34
CA ALA A 165 -0.62 16.95 14.28
C ALA A 165 -1.67 15.91 14.72
N ASN A 166 -2.48 15.40 13.79
CA ASN A 166 -3.54 14.46 14.15
C ASN A 166 -3.68 13.27 13.18
N LEU A 167 -2.79 13.17 12.22
CA LEU A 167 -2.73 12.05 11.27
C LEU A 167 -1.27 11.62 11.08
N LEU A 168 -1.03 10.31 11.16
CA LEU A 168 0.24 9.68 10.78
C LEU A 168 0.01 8.77 9.57
N ILE A 169 0.92 8.79 8.61
CA ILE A 169 0.91 7.89 7.45
C ILE A 169 1.94 6.79 7.69
N LEU A 170 1.49 5.55 7.73
CA LEU A 170 2.32 4.36 7.91
C LEU A 170 2.25 3.49 6.66
N ALA A 171 3.40 2.99 6.18
CA ALA A 171 3.44 1.87 5.25
C ALA A 171 3.83 0.59 6.00
N ASN A 172 3.01 -0.46 5.87
CA ASN A 172 3.27 -1.76 6.51
C ASN A 172 2.86 -2.93 5.60
N PRO A 173 3.79 -3.61 4.91
CA PRO A 173 5.25 -3.45 4.90
C PRO A 173 5.75 -2.10 4.41
N GLY A 174 6.85 -1.64 4.99
CA GLY A 174 7.41 -0.31 4.72
C GLY A 174 8.11 -0.18 3.37
N ASN A 175 7.77 0.84 2.61
CA ASN A 175 8.51 1.25 1.42
C ASN A 175 9.26 2.56 1.74
N PRO A 176 10.60 2.63 1.62
CA PRO A 176 11.50 1.69 0.96
C PRO A 176 12.21 0.69 1.91
N THR A 177 11.92 0.68 3.19
CA THR A 177 12.72 -0.02 4.20
C THR A 177 12.54 -1.55 4.17
N GLY A 178 11.44 -2.06 3.61
CA GLY A 178 11.06 -3.46 3.68
C GLY A 178 10.65 -3.92 5.08
N LYS A 179 10.54 -2.99 6.05
CA LYS A 179 10.18 -3.34 7.43
C LYS A 179 8.73 -3.82 7.50
N VAL A 180 8.53 -4.93 8.17
CA VAL A 180 7.22 -5.39 8.68
C VAL A 180 7.22 -5.14 10.18
N TYR A 181 6.25 -4.36 10.65
CA TYR A 181 6.14 -4.04 12.07
C TYR A 181 5.57 -5.23 12.83
N SER A 182 6.13 -5.52 13.98
CA SER A 182 5.60 -6.50 14.92
C SER A 182 4.29 -5.99 15.55
N ARG A 183 3.45 -6.92 16.03
CA ARG A 183 2.25 -6.56 16.79
C ARG A 183 2.56 -5.62 17.95
N GLN A 184 3.67 -5.84 18.66
CA GLN A 184 4.06 -4.99 19.79
C GLN A 184 4.36 -3.55 19.35
N GLU A 185 5.04 -3.35 18.22
CA GLU A 185 5.33 -2.02 17.66
C GLU A 185 4.02 -1.33 17.21
N LEU A 186 3.11 -2.06 16.59
CA LEU A 186 1.83 -1.51 16.15
C LEU A 186 0.93 -1.14 17.33
N VAL A 187 0.90 -1.96 18.38
CA VAL A 187 0.16 -1.63 19.62
C VAL A 187 0.74 -0.37 20.26
N ALA A 188 2.07 -0.27 20.37
CA ALA A 188 2.71 0.91 20.95
C ALA A 188 2.41 2.19 20.14
N LEU A 189 2.38 2.10 18.81
CA LEU A 189 1.97 3.22 17.96
C LEU A 189 0.49 3.58 18.16
N ALA A 190 -0.38 2.58 18.25
CA ALA A 190 -1.81 2.79 18.48
C ALA A 190 -2.06 3.47 19.85
N ASP A 191 -1.37 3.03 20.90
CA ASP A 191 -1.46 3.64 22.23
C ASP A 191 -1.04 5.13 22.21
N VAL A 192 0.02 5.46 21.46
CA VAL A 192 0.46 6.85 21.29
C VAL A 192 -0.58 7.66 20.50
N ALA A 193 -1.12 7.12 19.42
CA ALA A 193 -2.14 7.81 18.64
C ALA A 193 -3.43 8.03 19.45
N ASP A 194 -3.90 7.02 20.16
CA ASP A 194 -5.12 7.08 20.99
C ASP A 194 -4.97 8.08 22.15
N ALA A 195 -3.81 8.13 22.81
CA ALA A 195 -3.53 9.09 23.87
C ALA A 195 -3.67 10.55 23.41
N HIS A 196 -3.52 10.83 22.11
CA HIS A 196 -3.63 12.17 21.53
C HIS A 196 -4.89 12.37 20.68
N GLY A 197 -5.80 11.38 20.59
CA GLY A 197 -6.97 11.42 19.72
C GLY A 197 -6.61 11.49 18.21
N ALA A 198 -5.41 11.05 17.87
CA ALA A 198 -4.89 11.06 16.51
C ALA A 198 -5.37 9.83 15.71
N ARG A 199 -5.08 9.82 14.41
CA ARG A 199 -5.40 8.71 13.50
C ARG A 199 -4.13 8.24 12.81
N VAL A 200 -4.14 6.96 12.40
CA VAL A 200 -3.11 6.35 11.56
C VAL A 200 -3.76 5.91 10.26
N PHE A 201 -3.24 6.38 9.13
CA PHE A 201 -3.51 5.80 7.82
C PHE A 201 -2.47 4.71 7.59
N SER A 202 -2.91 3.46 7.46
CA SER A 202 -2.04 2.32 7.18
C SER A 202 -2.14 1.95 5.70
N ASP A 203 -1.04 2.11 4.98
CA ASP A 203 -0.88 1.61 3.61
C ASP A 203 -0.32 0.19 3.67
N GLU A 204 -1.18 -0.78 3.33
CA GLU A 204 -0.85 -2.21 3.38
C GLU A 204 -0.80 -2.86 2.00
N ILE A 205 -0.57 -2.08 0.95
CA ILE A 205 -0.52 -2.57 -0.44
C ILE A 205 0.49 -3.71 -0.63
N HIS A 206 1.54 -3.75 0.18
CA HIS A 206 2.56 -4.78 0.13
C HIS A 206 2.26 -6.01 1.02
N SER A 207 1.20 -6.00 1.82
CA SER A 207 0.91 -7.06 2.80
C SER A 207 0.82 -8.47 2.20
N PRO A 208 0.26 -8.68 0.98
CA PRO A 208 0.22 -10.02 0.40
C PRO A 208 1.59 -10.56 -0.02
N LEU A 209 2.63 -9.73 -0.04
CA LEU A 209 3.98 -10.07 -0.51
C LEU A 209 4.97 -10.32 0.64
N THR A 210 4.49 -10.66 1.84
CA THR A 210 5.36 -11.02 2.95
C THR A 210 6.15 -12.28 2.63
N LEU A 211 7.48 -12.21 2.80
CA LEU A 211 8.39 -13.29 2.46
C LEU A 211 8.81 -14.07 3.72
N PHE A 212 9.35 -15.28 3.50
CA PHE A 212 9.98 -16.11 4.55
C PHE A 212 9.04 -16.52 5.70
N GLY A 213 7.74 -16.70 5.42
CA GLY A 213 6.76 -17.19 6.39
C GLY A 213 6.38 -16.19 7.48
N ASN A 214 6.84 -14.95 7.40
CA ASN A 214 6.37 -13.89 8.27
C ASN A 214 4.90 -13.58 7.92
N LYS A 215 4.00 -13.73 8.91
CA LYS A 215 2.63 -13.21 8.80
C LYS A 215 2.58 -11.85 9.47
N GLN A 216 1.87 -10.95 8.84
CA GLN A 216 1.47 -9.69 9.48
C GLN A 216 0.43 -9.93 10.55
#